data_fa5b5d7142122f9e8bf061495d4f73be
#
_entry.id   fa5b5d7142122f9e8bf061495d4f73be
#
_cell.length_a   1.000
_cell.length_b   1.000
_cell.length_c   1.000
_cell.angle_alpha   90.00
_cell.angle_beta   90.00
_cell.angle_gamma   90.00
#
_symmetry.space_group_name_H-M   'P 1'
#
loop_
_entity.id
_entity.type
_entity.pdbx_description
1 polymer ?
#
loop_
_entity_poly.entity_id
_entity_poly.type
_entity_poly.pdbx_seq_one_letter_code
_entity_poly.pdbx_strand_id
1 'polypeptide(L)'
;MELIRQPVFLLLMTASVLFEIFLAVPYYFAFGDETKLVENSTLAVMLLSGLLGAVLSASASLAREIRTGTALAVLSKPVGRAQFFLAKYTGLAAALAMLSYVNLIGVLLASWMSFDAYGKTDLPALGIFVGGVVAAYALAGFSNFFLRRPFASDAVLALVVTATLAAFVIFQFTKQQQNLYTQAQVDWRLVPAGILILFALWILAALALACSTRFDMIPTLTICTALFLVGIMSDYLFGRRGEPVWRHDLAEEVSSSRWSESQRTLLKEIVAKYDRDKNGKLEPAERQTISPEDEARLRQAGMGGAWWASVLYTVTPNWQLFWLADALTEGRSTFHWGYVGKAFVYMAAYVGAALAAAIMLFQERELS
;
A
#
# COMPACT_ATOMS: atom_id res chain seq x y z
N MET A 1 12.13 -11.70 14.21
CA MET A 1 13.01 -11.11 15.26
C MET A 1 14.33 -10.56 14.68
N GLU A 2 14.88 -11.14 13.63
CA GLU A 2 16.16 -10.70 13.04
C GLU A 2 16.08 -9.29 12.40
N LEU A 3 14.98 -8.97 11.73
CA LEU A 3 14.77 -7.70 11.04
C LEU A 3 14.72 -6.49 11.99
N ILE A 4 14.06 -6.65 13.13
CA ILE A 4 13.95 -5.59 14.16
C ILE A 4 15.31 -5.22 14.77
N ARG A 5 16.31 -6.11 14.64
CA ARG A 5 17.68 -5.88 15.10
C ARG A 5 18.55 -5.14 14.07
N GLN A 6 18.06 -4.94 12.85
CA GLN A 6 18.83 -4.25 11.82
C GLN A 6 18.73 -2.73 12.01
N PRO A 7 19.88 -2.02 12.04
CA PRO A 7 19.87 -0.56 12.19
C PRO A 7 19.11 0.16 11.08
N VAL A 8 19.12 -0.41 9.86
CA VAL A 8 18.40 0.14 8.70
C VAL A 8 16.89 0.16 8.94
N PHE A 9 16.34 -0.87 9.60
CA PHE A 9 14.92 -0.93 9.93
C PHE A 9 14.52 0.15 10.92
N LEU A 10 15.32 0.34 11.99
CA LEU A 10 15.12 1.40 12.97
C LEU A 10 15.17 2.78 12.31
N LEU A 11 16.20 3.00 11.47
CA LEU A 11 16.38 4.28 10.76
C LEU A 11 15.20 4.57 9.85
N LEU A 12 14.74 3.58 9.09
CA LEU A 12 13.60 3.72 8.19
C LEU A 12 12.31 4.07 8.97
N MET A 13 12.04 3.36 10.09
CA MET A 13 10.87 3.59 10.92
C MET A 13 10.88 4.98 11.56
N THR A 14 12.05 5.41 12.07
CA THR A 14 12.19 6.73 12.69
C THR A 14 12.11 7.85 11.65
N ALA A 15 12.82 7.69 10.53
CA ALA A 15 12.83 8.70 9.48
C ALA A 15 11.45 8.90 8.85
N SER A 16 10.71 7.80 8.57
CA SER A 16 9.38 7.88 7.98
C SER A 16 8.40 8.61 8.89
N VAL A 17 8.32 8.22 10.17
CA VAL A 17 7.37 8.84 11.10
C VAL A 17 7.71 10.30 11.40
N LEU A 18 9.00 10.64 11.51
CA LEU A 18 9.42 12.04 11.66
C LEU A 18 9.08 12.86 10.42
N PHE A 19 9.23 12.27 9.23
CA PHE A 19 8.87 12.95 7.99
C PHE A 19 7.36 13.15 7.84
N GLU A 20 6.54 12.17 8.27
CA GLU A 20 5.08 12.33 8.33
C GLU A 20 4.66 13.49 9.24
N ILE A 21 5.24 13.58 10.44
CA ILE A 21 4.98 14.70 11.34
C ILE A 21 5.50 16.03 10.78
N PHE A 22 6.67 16.02 10.13
CA PHE A 22 7.21 17.20 9.47
C PHE A 22 6.26 17.74 8.39
N LEU A 23 5.58 16.88 7.63
CA LEU A 23 4.61 17.30 6.61
C LEU A 23 3.42 18.10 7.19
N ALA A 24 3.12 18.00 8.47
CA ALA A 24 2.09 18.78 9.12
C ALA A 24 2.57 20.17 9.62
N VAL A 25 3.87 20.48 9.48
CA VAL A 25 4.47 21.72 9.99
C VAL A 25 4.42 22.89 9.01
N PRO A 26 4.75 22.72 7.70
CA PRO A 26 4.77 23.80 6.73
C PRO A 26 3.38 24.35 6.41
N TYR A 27 3.33 25.60 6.01
CA TYR A 27 2.15 26.18 5.40
C TYR A 27 1.96 25.67 3.98
N TYR A 28 0.77 25.12 3.72
CA TYR A 28 0.34 24.77 2.38
C TYR A 28 -0.75 25.76 1.93
N PHE A 29 -0.83 25.98 0.64
CA PHE A 29 -1.92 26.72 0.03
C PHE A 29 -2.66 25.82 -0.94
N ALA A 30 -3.76 25.22 -0.47
CA ALA A 30 -4.55 24.25 -1.20
C ALA A 30 -6.04 24.59 -1.26
N PHE A 31 -6.37 25.89 -1.22
CA PHE A 31 -7.74 26.41 -1.34
C PHE A 31 -8.78 25.78 -0.40
N GLY A 32 -8.36 25.42 0.81
CA GLY A 32 -9.21 24.78 1.82
C GLY A 32 -9.07 23.28 1.92
N ASP A 33 -8.23 22.67 1.11
CA ASP A 33 -7.93 21.22 1.12
C ASP A 33 -6.55 20.90 1.74
N GLU A 34 -6.00 21.80 2.56
CA GLU A 34 -4.67 21.67 3.16
C GLU A 34 -4.55 20.41 4.00
N THR A 35 -5.56 20.07 4.80
CA THR A 35 -5.57 18.84 5.62
C THR A 35 -5.56 17.59 4.74
N LYS A 36 -6.33 17.57 3.66
CA LYS A 36 -6.36 16.44 2.73
C LYS A 36 -5.00 16.23 2.04
N LEU A 37 -4.32 17.33 1.71
CA LEU A 37 -2.97 17.29 1.15
C LEU A 37 -1.98 16.63 2.12
N VAL A 38 -2.05 16.98 3.40
CA VAL A 38 -1.21 16.37 4.46
C VAL A 38 -1.54 14.88 4.61
N GLU A 39 -2.82 14.51 4.67
CA GLU A 39 -3.27 13.12 4.79
C GLU A 39 -2.80 12.26 3.63
N ASN A 40 -2.99 12.72 2.40
CA ASN A 40 -2.53 12.00 1.21
C ASN A 40 -1.00 11.86 1.17
N SER A 41 -0.28 12.92 1.53
CA SER A 41 1.18 12.93 1.54
C SER A 41 1.75 11.99 2.60
N THR A 42 1.15 11.95 3.79
CA THR A 42 1.60 11.06 4.88
C THR A 42 1.28 9.59 4.59
N LEU A 43 0.11 9.27 4.00
CA LEU A 43 -0.19 7.93 3.50
C LEU A 43 0.78 7.48 2.41
N ALA A 44 1.21 8.40 1.53
CA ALA A 44 2.24 8.12 0.54
C ALA A 44 3.60 7.81 1.17
N VAL A 45 3.99 8.54 2.22
CA VAL A 45 5.22 8.26 3.00
C VAL A 45 5.15 6.89 3.65
N MET A 46 4.02 6.54 4.26
CA MET A 46 3.77 5.22 4.84
C MET A 46 3.94 4.11 3.79
N LEU A 47 3.37 4.29 2.60
CA LEU A 47 3.48 3.33 1.51
C LEU A 47 4.93 3.19 1.01
N LEU A 48 5.62 4.31 0.75
CA LEU A 48 7.00 4.32 0.23
C LEU A 48 7.99 3.75 1.25
N SER A 49 7.89 4.15 2.50
CA SER A 49 8.74 3.62 3.58
C SER A 49 8.50 2.12 3.78
N GLY A 50 7.23 1.69 3.72
CA GLY A 50 6.86 0.28 3.77
C GLY A 50 7.38 -0.52 2.59
N LEU A 51 7.34 0.02 1.36
CA LEU A 51 7.91 -0.58 0.16
C LEU A 51 9.42 -0.81 0.32
N LEU A 52 10.15 0.23 0.72
CA LEU A 52 11.58 0.11 1.00
C LEU A 52 11.85 -0.91 2.12
N GLY A 53 11.08 -0.84 3.20
CA GLY A 53 11.15 -1.79 4.31
C GLY A 53 10.93 -3.23 3.88
N ALA A 54 9.92 -3.50 3.07
CA ALA A 54 9.60 -4.84 2.56
C ALA A 54 10.75 -5.41 1.70
N VAL A 55 11.20 -4.64 0.71
CA VAL A 55 12.19 -5.12 -0.25
C VAL A 55 13.58 -5.25 0.37
N LEU A 56 14.04 -4.22 1.10
CA LEU A 56 15.35 -4.25 1.76
C LEU A 56 15.42 -5.37 2.80
N SER A 57 14.37 -5.55 3.59
CA SER A 57 14.32 -6.58 4.62
C SER A 57 14.24 -7.99 4.05
N ALA A 58 13.44 -8.22 3.01
CA ALA A 58 13.35 -9.51 2.33
C ALA A 58 14.70 -9.91 1.74
N SER A 59 15.32 -9.00 1.00
CA SER A 59 16.61 -9.23 0.32
C SER A 59 17.75 -9.42 1.32
N ALA A 60 17.83 -8.55 2.35
CA ALA A 60 18.90 -8.65 3.35
C ALA A 60 18.82 -9.93 4.18
N SER A 61 17.61 -10.42 4.47
CA SER A 61 17.42 -11.63 5.25
C SER A 61 17.79 -12.89 4.45
N LEU A 62 17.15 -13.09 3.29
CA LEU A 62 17.27 -14.34 2.53
C LEU A 62 18.59 -14.43 1.74
N ALA A 63 18.98 -13.37 1.03
CA ALA A 63 20.20 -13.36 0.23
C ALA A 63 21.45 -13.54 1.10
N ARG A 64 21.47 -12.96 2.30
CA ARG A 64 22.57 -13.15 3.25
C ARG A 64 22.67 -14.59 3.71
N GLU A 65 21.57 -15.23 4.10
CA GLU A 65 21.56 -16.60 4.58
C GLU A 65 21.98 -17.62 3.52
N ILE A 66 21.60 -17.37 2.27
CA ILE A 66 22.04 -18.21 1.14
C ILE A 66 23.55 -18.04 0.92
N ARG A 67 24.08 -16.81 0.94
CA ARG A 67 25.51 -16.56 0.73
C ARG A 67 26.41 -17.09 1.86
N THR A 68 25.93 -17.00 3.11
CA THR A 68 26.72 -17.45 4.27
C THR A 68 26.59 -18.95 4.52
N GLY A 69 25.81 -19.67 3.73
CA GLY A 69 25.55 -21.11 3.91
C GLY A 69 24.71 -21.42 5.16
N THR A 70 24.26 -20.40 5.90
CA THR A 70 23.43 -20.61 7.10
C THR A 70 22.07 -21.21 6.78
N ALA A 71 21.53 -20.96 5.57
CA ALA A 71 20.35 -21.65 5.07
C ALA A 71 20.55 -23.18 5.00
N LEU A 72 21.73 -23.65 4.57
CA LEU A 72 22.09 -25.07 4.56
C LEU A 72 22.15 -25.65 5.97
N ALA A 73 22.72 -24.92 6.92
CA ALA A 73 22.81 -25.35 8.33
C ALA A 73 21.44 -25.49 8.99
N VAL A 74 20.46 -24.68 8.60
CA VAL A 74 19.06 -24.78 9.07
C VAL A 74 18.34 -25.96 8.39
N LEU A 75 18.56 -26.15 7.10
CA LEU A 75 17.94 -27.21 6.30
C LEU A 75 18.57 -28.59 6.53
N SER A 76 19.75 -28.69 7.16
CA SER A 76 20.32 -29.95 7.62
C SER A 76 19.55 -30.56 8.81
N LYS A 77 18.71 -29.75 9.49
CA LYS A 77 17.75 -30.21 10.48
C LYS A 77 16.46 -30.67 9.79
N PRO A 78 15.60 -31.50 10.42
CA PRO A 78 14.35 -31.98 9.83
C PRO A 78 13.28 -30.87 9.77
N VAL A 79 13.63 -29.72 9.15
CA VAL A 79 12.74 -28.59 8.92
C VAL A 79 12.38 -28.56 7.43
N GLY A 80 11.08 -28.63 7.13
CA GLY A 80 10.60 -28.55 5.75
C GLY A 80 10.92 -27.19 5.11
N ARG A 81 11.29 -27.19 3.83
CA ARG A 81 11.58 -25.94 3.07
C ARG A 81 10.41 -24.96 3.13
N ALA A 82 9.17 -25.44 3.07
CA ALA A 82 7.98 -24.63 3.20
C ALA A 82 7.88 -23.95 4.58
N GLN A 83 8.18 -24.68 5.66
CA GLN A 83 8.22 -24.13 7.01
C GLN A 83 9.25 -23.00 7.15
N PHE A 84 10.42 -23.15 6.55
CA PHE A 84 11.45 -22.12 6.54
C PHE A 84 10.95 -20.83 5.87
N PHE A 85 10.32 -20.92 4.68
CA PHE A 85 9.77 -19.77 3.97
C PHE A 85 8.62 -19.12 4.73
N LEU A 86 7.69 -19.90 5.27
CA LEU A 86 6.58 -19.39 6.06
C LEU A 86 7.08 -18.66 7.32
N ALA A 87 8.08 -19.20 8.02
CA ALA A 87 8.67 -18.55 9.17
C ALA A 87 9.38 -17.23 8.81
N LYS A 88 10.05 -17.17 7.66
CA LYS A 88 10.67 -15.94 7.15
C LYS A 88 9.62 -14.89 6.79
N TYR A 89 8.60 -15.30 6.04
CA TYR A 89 7.52 -14.41 5.66
C TYR A 89 6.77 -13.86 6.87
N THR A 90 6.40 -14.70 7.83
CA THR A 90 5.70 -14.25 9.05
C THR A 90 6.53 -13.27 9.87
N GLY A 91 7.84 -13.51 9.98
CA GLY A 91 8.76 -12.56 10.63
C GLY A 91 8.83 -11.21 9.91
N LEU A 92 8.87 -11.23 8.58
CA LEU A 92 8.87 -10.02 7.75
C LEU A 92 7.52 -9.29 7.84
N ALA A 93 6.41 -10.02 7.72
CA ALA A 93 5.06 -9.46 7.83
C ALA A 93 4.81 -8.80 9.19
N ALA A 94 5.29 -9.41 10.29
CA ALA A 94 5.21 -8.83 11.62
C ALA A 94 6.05 -7.55 11.76
N ALA A 95 7.25 -7.52 11.20
CA ALA A 95 8.09 -6.32 11.20
C ALA A 95 7.43 -5.18 10.41
N LEU A 96 6.87 -5.48 9.22
CA LEU A 96 6.13 -4.49 8.43
C LEU A 96 4.86 -4.01 9.15
N ALA A 97 4.17 -4.87 9.88
CA ALA A 97 3.03 -4.47 10.70
C ALA A 97 3.45 -3.48 11.81
N MET A 98 4.62 -3.66 12.44
CA MET A 98 5.16 -2.70 13.40
C MET A 98 5.54 -1.37 12.75
N LEU A 99 6.21 -1.40 11.59
CA LEU A 99 6.53 -0.20 10.82
C LEU A 99 5.26 0.56 10.42
N SER A 100 4.29 -0.14 9.85
CA SER A 100 3.00 0.44 9.44
C SER A 100 2.19 0.97 10.62
N TYR A 101 2.26 0.33 11.78
CA TYR A 101 1.60 0.80 12.99
C TYR A 101 2.15 2.16 13.46
N VAL A 102 3.49 2.31 13.50
CA VAL A 102 4.12 3.57 13.90
C VAL A 102 3.85 4.67 12.88
N ASN A 103 3.93 4.35 11.58
CA ASN A 103 3.56 5.28 10.52
C ASN A 103 2.07 5.66 10.59
N LEU A 104 1.16 4.72 10.85
CA LEU A 104 -0.25 5.03 11.03
C LEU A 104 -0.51 6.01 12.19
N ILE A 105 0.24 5.86 13.30
CA ILE A 105 0.23 6.85 14.38
C ILE A 105 0.72 8.20 13.85
N GLY A 106 1.80 8.22 13.07
CA GLY A 106 2.32 9.43 12.42
C GLY A 106 1.28 10.09 11.51
N VAL A 107 0.60 9.34 10.67
CA VAL A 107 -0.49 9.81 9.80
C VAL A 107 -1.64 10.43 10.60
N LEU A 108 -2.11 9.75 11.66
CA LEU A 108 -3.18 10.26 12.51
C LEU A 108 -2.77 11.55 13.25
N LEU A 109 -1.54 11.61 13.73
CA LEU A 109 -0.99 12.81 14.38
C LEU A 109 -0.80 13.95 13.39
N ALA A 110 -0.30 13.67 12.19
CA ALA A 110 -0.11 14.68 11.15
C ALA A 110 -1.46 15.26 10.68
N SER A 111 -2.49 14.41 10.51
CA SER A 111 -3.85 14.86 10.25
C SER A 111 -4.38 15.73 11.41
N TRP A 112 -4.18 15.30 12.67
CA TRP A 112 -4.53 16.07 13.84
C TRP A 112 -3.84 17.43 13.92
N MET A 113 -2.55 17.50 13.59
CA MET A 113 -1.72 18.70 13.65
C MET A 113 -1.91 19.61 12.43
N SER A 114 -2.47 19.11 11.33
CA SER A 114 -2.70 19.89 10.11
C SER A 114 -3.64 21.07 10.39
N PHE A 115 -3.47 22.15 9.65
CA PHE A 115 -4.24 23.39 9.81
C PHE A 115 -4.54 23.99 8.44
N ASP A 116 -5.61 24.76 8.37
CA ASP A 116 -6.01 25.54 7.20
C ASP A 116 -5.20 26.83 7.04
N ALA A 117 -5.46 27.59 6.00
CA ALA A 117 -4.70 28.80 5.63
C ALA A 117 -4.56 29.86 6.76
N TYR A 118 -5.41 29.82 7.78
CA TYR A 118 -5.41 30.76 8.91
C TYR A 118 -4.92 30.13 10.22
N GLY A 119 -4.59 28.85 10.21
CA GLY A 119 -4.12 28.11 11.37
C GLY A 119 -2.66 28.37 11.70
N LYS A 120 -2.18 27.73 12.76
CA LYS A 120 -0.77 27.74 13.16
C LYS A 120 -0.34 26.34 13.52
N THR A 121 0.95 26.05 13.30
CA THR A 121 1.58 24.81 13.69
C THR A 121 1.38 24.50 15.17
N ASP A 122 0.96 23.28 15.49
CA ASP A 122 0.81 22.80 16.87
C ASP A 122 2.18 22.44 17.45
N LEU A 123 2.92 23.45 17.93
CA LEU A 123 4.25 23.27 18.53
C LEU A 123 4.25 22.38 19.79
N PRO A 124 3.25 22.44 20.70
CA PRO A 124 3.14 21.51 21.81
C PRO A 124 3.05 20.04 21.36
N ALA A 125 2.20 19.72 20.37
CA ALA A 125 2.08 18.37 19.84
C ALA A 125 3.40 17.89 19.21
N LEU A 126 4.03 18.76 18.40
CA LEU A 126 5.35 18.50 17.83
C LEU A 126 6.39 18.21 18.92
N GLY A 127 6.44 19.04 19.97
CA GLY A 127 7.37 18.87 21.08
C GLY A 127 7.18 17.56 21.86
N ILE A 128 5.91 17.17 22.12
CA ILE A 128 5.57 15.91 22.79
C ILE A 128 6.00 14.73 21.94
N PHE A 129 5.73 14.75 20.63
CA PHE A 129 6.09 13.66 19.74
C PHE A 129 7.61 13.49 19.60
N VAL A 130 8.33 14.59 19.33
CA VAL A 130 9.83 14.58 19.25
C VAL A 130 10.42 14.16 20.59
N GLY A 131 9.87 14.65 21.70
CA GLY A 131 10.27 14.20 23.05
C GLY A 131 10.07 12.70 23.25
N GLY A 132 8.97 12.13 22.74
CA GLY A 132 8.72 10.68 22.72
C GLY A 132 9.76 9.90 21.92
N VAL A 133 10.15 10.40 20.75
CA VAL A 133 11.22 9.79 19.94
C VAL A 133 12.55 9.84 20.69
N VAL A 134 12.93 10.99 21.24
CA VAL A 134 14.17 11.13 22.05
C VAL A 134 14.14 10.19 23.25
N ALA A 135 13.01 10.08 23.93
CA ALA A 135 12.86 9.17 25.07
C ALA A 135 13.02 7.70 24.65
N ALA A 136 12.50 7.29 23.46
CA ALA A 136 12.70 5.95 22.93
C ALA A 136 14.18 5.61 22.75
N TYR A 137 14.95 6.53 22.16
CA TYR A 137 16.39 6.35 21.95
C TYR A 137 17.17 6.38 23.26
N ALA A 138 16.78 7.24 24.21
CA ALA A 138 17.39 7.29 25.54
C ALA A 138 17.16 5.98 26.32
N LEU A 139 15.93 5.44 26.30
CA LEU A 139 15.59 4.17 26.91
C LEU A 139 16.36 3.00 26.28
N ALA A 140 16.48 2.98 24.96
CA ALA A 140 17.27 1.98 24.25
C ALA A 140 18.76 2.10 24.55
N GLY A 141 19.30 3.33 24.66
CA GLY A 141 20.67 3.59 25.08
C GLY A 141 20.95 3.10 26.52
N PHE A 142 20.02 3.40 27.42
CA PHE A 142 20.10 2.90 28.81
C PHE A 142 20.08 1.37 28.85
N SER A 143 19.13 0.73 28.13
CA SER A 143 19.04 -0.73 28.05
C SER A 143 20.30 -1.35 27.45
N ASN A 144 20.86 -0.73 26.42
CA ASN A 144 22.09 -1.21 25.80
C ASN A 144 23.29 -1.11 26.77
N PHE A 145 23.44 0.02 27.46
CA PHE A 145 24.59 0.27 28.36
C PHE A 145 24.53 -0.56 29.64
N PHE A 146 23.39 -0.55 30.33
CA PHE A 146 23.24 -1.19 31.64
C PHE A 146 22.82 -2.67 31.56
N LEU A 147 21.94 -3.02 30.61
CA LEU A 147 21.39 -4.36 30.48
C LEU A 147 22.06 -5.19 29.38
N ARG A 148 23.04 -4.60 28.64
CA ARG A 148 23.76 -5.23 27.52
C ARG A 148 22.82 -5.82 26.44
N ARG A 149 21.65 -5.21 26.22
CA ARG A 149 20.69 -5.64 25.22
C ARG A 149 21.00 -4.98 23.86
N PRO A 150 20.56 -5.57 22.74
CA PRO A 150 20.79 -4.99 21.42
C PRO A 150 20.01 -3.69 21.25
N PHE A 151 20.72 -2.59 20.99
CA PHE A 151 20.17 -1.23 20.88
C PHE A 151 19.03 -1.12 19.88
N ALA A 152 19.22 -1.64 18.65
CA ALA A 152 18.24 -1.46 17.56
C ALA A 152 16.88 -2.07 17.90
N SER A 153 16.85 -3.29 18.45
CA SER A 153 15.57 -3.93 18.80
C SER A 153 14.85 -3.22 19.95
N ASP A 154 15.61 -2.77 20.95
CA ASP A 154 15.02 -2.08 22.08
C ASP A 154 14.54 -0.69 21.68
N ALA A 155 15.25 0.00 20.77
CA ALA A 155 14.82 1.28 20.20
C ALA A 155 13.53 1.15 19.37
N VAL A 156 13.41 0.10 18.53
CA VAL A 156 12.18 -0.16 17.78
C VAL A 156 11.00 -0.37 18.73
N LEU A 157 11.14 -1.23 19.74
CA LEU A 157 10.07 -1.48 20.70
C LEU A 157 9.73 -0.24 21.55
N ALA A 158 10.76 0.48 22.00
CA ALA A 158 10.57 1.72 22.74
C ALA A 158 9.85 2.78 21.88
N LEU A 159 10.19 2.90 20.58
CA LEU A 159 9.53 3.84 19.67
C LEU A 159 8.05 3.50 19.47
N VAL A 160 7.69 2.23 19.34
CA VAL A 160 6.28 1.81 19.30
C VAL A 160 5.52 2.29 20.54
N VAL A 161 6.10 2.05 21.74
CA VAL A 161 5.44 2.42 23.00
C VAL A 161 5.37 3.94 23.17
N THR A 162 6.48 4.64 22.94
CA THR A 162 6.52 6.10 23.13
C THR A 162 5.71 6.85 22.10
N ALA A 163 5.66 6.42 20.84
CA ALA A 163 4.81 7.00 19.82
C ALA A 163 3.33 6.83 20.18
N THR A 164 2.94 5.63 20.67
CA THR A 164 1.56 5.37 21.13
C THR A 164 1.19 6.26 22.30
N LEU A 165 2.07 6.37 23.31
CA LEU A 165 1.84 7.22 24.47
C LEU A 165 1.80 8.70 24.08
N ALA A 166 2.70 9.15 23.20
CA ALA A 166 2.69 10.52 22.69
C ALA A 166 1.38 10.84 21.96
N ALA A 167 0.90 9.94 21.10
CA ALA A 167 -0.39 10.10 20.42
C ALA A 167 -1.55 10.18 21.41
N PHE A 168 -1.56 9.28 22.40
CA PHE A 168 -2.61 9.29 23.43
C PHE A 168 -2.61 10.62 24.19
N VAL A 169 -1.44 11.15 24.58
CA VAL A 169 -1.33 12.44 25.26
C VAL A 169 -1.79 13.57 24.34
N ILE A 170 -1.31 13.64 23.09
CA ILE A 170 -1.64 14.70 22.14
C ILE A 170 -3.14 14.76 21.87
N PHE A 171 -3.82 13.63 21.70
CA PHE A 171 -5.26 13.60 21.44
C PHE A 171 -6.12 14.05 22.64
N GLN A 172 -5.54 14.19 23.84
CA GLN A 172 -6.24 14.78 25.00
C GLN A 172 -6.21 16.32 24.96
N PHE A 173 -5.32 16.93 24.20
CA PHE A 173 -5.28 18.38 24.09
C PHE A 173 -6.23 18.87 23.00
N THR A 174 -7.12 19.79 23.38
CA THR A 174 -7.94 20.50 22.41
C THR A 174 -7.04 21.52 21.69
N LYS A 175 -7.03 21.54 20.36
CA LYS A 175 -6.34 22.59 19.60
C LYS A 175 -6.87 23.96 20.01
N GLN A 176 -6.07 24.76 20.72
CA GLN A 176 -6.45 26.11 21.18
C GLN A 176 -6.71 27.09 20.04
N GLN A 177 -6.50 26.72 18.81
CA GLN A 177 -6.50 27.63 17.66
C GLN A 177 -7.58 27.34 16.62
N GLN A 178 -8.38 26.31 16.78
CA GLN A 178 -9.54 26.12 15.92
C GLN A 178 -10.73 26.87 16.51
N ASN A 179 -11.37 27.68 15.65
CA ASN A 179 -12.59 28.43 15.98
C ASN A 179 -13.55 27.56 16.81
N LEU A 180 -14.20 28.21 17.78
CA LEU A 180 -15.16 27.67 18.75
C LEU A 180 -16.24 26.70 18.18
N TYR A 181 -16.30 26.50 16.89
CA TYR A 181 -17.34 25.73 16.21
C TYR A 181 -16.89 24.35 15.64
N THR A 182 -15.60 24.07 15.60
CA THR A 182 -15.10 22.79 15.11
C THR A 182 -14.28 22.10 16.20
N GLN A 183 -14.89 21.14 16.89
CA GLN A 183 -14.13 20.25 17.76
C GLN A 183 -13.15 19.48 16.91
N ALA A 184 -11.85 19.65 17.16
CA ALA A 184 -10.84 18.83 16.51
C ALA A 184 -11.10 17.38 16.87
N GLN A 185 -11.36 16.55 15.87
CA GLN A 185 -11.58 15.12 16.04
C GLN A 185 -10.50 14.39 15.26
N VAL A 186 -10.04 13.27 15.83
CA VAL A 186 -9.13 12.36 15.13
C VAL A 186 -9.87 11.77 13.93
N ASP A 187 -9.28 11.86 12.74
CA ASP A 187 -9.88 11.23 11.56
C ASP A 187 -9.63 9.72 11.55
N TRP A 188 -10.55 8.99 12.18
CA TRP A 188 -10.49 7.53 12.24
C TRP A 188 -10.66 6.84 10.88
N ARG A 189 -11.05 7.56 9.82
CA ARG A 189 -11.15 7.03 8.45
C ARG A 189 -9.77 6.70 7.87
N LEU A 190 -8.71 7.27 8.42
CA LEU A 190 -7.33 6.97 8.05
C LEU A 190 -6.88 5.56 8.51
N VAL A 191 -7.51 5.00 9.55
CA VAL A 191 -7.15 3.66 10.05
C VAL A 191 -7.40 2.57 9.00
N PRO A 192 -8.58 2.45 8.40
CA PRO A 192 -8.79 1.51 7.31
C PRO A 192 -7.86 1.75 6.11
N ALA A 193 -7.55 3.01 5.76
CA ALA A 193 -6.60 3.32 4.69
C ALA A 193 -5.20 2.78 5.01
N GLY A 194 -4.72 2.98 6.24
CA GLY A 194 -3.45 2.41 6.70
C GLY A 194 -3.43 0.87 6.72
N ILE A 195 -4.54 0.22 7.09
CA ILE A 195 -4.66 -1.25 7.04
C ILE A 195 -4.56 -1.75 5.59
N LEU A 196 -5.19 -1.07 4.63
CA LEU A 196 -5.09 -1.44 3.22
C LEU A 196 -3.67 -1.28 2.69
N ILE A 197 -2.98 -0.21 3.05
CA ILE A 197 -1.55 -0.04 2.72
C ILE A 197 -0.74 -1.21 3.30
N LEU A 198 -0.99 -1.61 4.56
CA LEU A 198 -0.32 -2.79 5.14
C LEU A 198 -0.57 -4.06 4.33
N PHE A 199 -1.78 -4.28 3.81
CA PHE A 199 -2.08 -5.43 2.95
C PHE A 199 -1.28 -5.38 1.64
N ALA A 200 -1.16 -4.20 1.02
CA ALA A 200 -0.30 -4.00 -0.13
C ALA A 200 1.17 -4.35 0.19
N LEU A 201 1.67 -3.88 1.32
CA LEU A 201 3.04 -4.15 1.77
C LEU A 201 3.28 -5.65 2.03
N TRP A 202 2.28 -6.37 2.52
CA TRP A 202 2.38 -7.83 2.73
C TRP A 202 2.44 -8.59 1.40
N ILE A 203 1.70 -8.16 0.37
CA ILE A 203 1.83 -8.72 -1.00
C ILE A 203 3.25 -8.45 -1.52
N LEU A 204 3.71 -7.21 -1.41
CA LEU A 204 5.03 -6.82 -1.90
C LEU A 204 6.16 -7.58 -1.18
N ALA A 205 6.02 -7.79 0.13
CA ALA A 205 6.95 -8.59 0.91
C ALA A 205 7.03 -10.05 0.44
N ALA A 206 5.89 -10.65 0.09
CA ALA A 206 5.86 -12.01 -0.46
C ALA A 206 6.54 -12.08 -1.84
N LEU A 207 6.29 -11.10 -2.71
CA LEU A 207 6.95 -10.99 -4.01
C LEU A 207 8.45 -10.74 -3.87
N ALA A 208 8.86 -9.85 -2.97
CA ALA A 208 10.27 -9.57 -2.70
C ALA A 208 10.99 -10.83 -2.15
N LEU A 209 10.33 -11.59 -1.29
CA LEU A 209 10.86 -12.85 -0.78
C LEU A 209 11.00 -13.89 -1.91
N ALA A 210 10.03 -13.98 -2.81
CA ALA A 210 10.09 -14.86 -3.99
C ALA A 210 11.25 -14.46 -4.92
N CYS A 211 11.40 -13.19 -5.24
CA CYS A 211 12.50 -12.68 -6.06
C CYS A 211 13.87 -12.92 -5.42
N SER A 212 14.00 -12.72 -4.11
CA SER A 212 15.27 -12.91 -3.39
C SER A 212 15.74 -14.37 -3.29
N THR A 213 14.91 -15.34 -3.71
CA THR A 213 15.38 -16.73 -3.89
C THR A 213 16.36 -16.89 -5.04
N ARG A 214 16.27 -16.05 -6.06
CA ARG A 214 17.07 -16.13 -7.31
C ARG A 214 17.99 -14.93 -7.49
N PHE A 215 17.60 -13.78 -7.01
CA PHE A 215 18.26 -12.51 -7.25
C PHE A 215 18.87 -11.93 -5.97
N ASP A 216 19.93 -11.16 -6.14
CA ASP A 216 20.52 -10.34 -5.09
C ASP A 216 19.65 -9.11 -4.79
N MET A 217 20.09 -8.29 -3.83
CA MET A 217 19.34 -7.14 -3.33
C MET A 217 18.98 -6.12 -4.42
N ILE A 218 19.92 -5.75 -5.29
CA ILE A 218 19.71 -4.71 -6.33
C ILE A 218 18.69 -5.18 -7.38
N PRO A 219 18.86 -6.36 -8.03
CA PRO A 219 17.85 -6.85 -8.96
C PRO A 219 16.47 -7.06 -8.32
N THR A 220 16.41 -7.55 -7.07
CA THR A 220 15.14 -7.71 -6.34
C THR A 220 14.45 -6.36 -6.17
N LEU A 221 15.19 -5.33 -5.74
CA LEU A 221 14.64 -3.98 -5.62
C LEU A 221 14.09 -3.46 -6.95
N THR A 222 14.86 -3.63 -8.02
CA THR A 222 14.45 -3.18 -9.37
C THR A 222 13.19 -3.89 -9.84
N ILE A 223 13.11 -5.22 -9.69
CA ILE A 223 11.95 -6.02 -10.09
C ILE A 223 10.72 -5.64 -9.26
N CYS A 224 10.85 -5.52 -7.94
CA CYS A 224 9.74 -5.16 -7.07
C CYS A 224 9.24 -3.73 -7.35
N THR A 225 10.14 -2.79 -7.61
CA THR A 225 9.77 -1.41 -7.99
C THR A 225 9.09 -1.40 -9.36
N ALA A 226 9.58 -2.17 -10.33
CA ALA A 226 8.93 -2.29 -11.64
C ALA A 226 7.53 -2.92 -11.51
N LEU A 227 7.37 -4.00 -10.74
CA LEU A 227 6.07 -4.62 -10.46
C LEU A 227 5.12 -3.65 -9.74
N PHE A 228 5.65 -2.83 -8.84
CA PHE A 228 4.86 -1.80 -8.17
C PHE A 228 4.36 -0.75 -9.17
N LEU A 229 5.24 -0.21 -10.03
CA LEU A 229 4.88 0.78 -11.04
C LEU A 229 3.88 0.22 -12.07
N VAL A 230 4.13 -1.00 -12.57
CA VAL A 230 3.23 -1.68 -13.51
C VAL A 230 1.87 -1.95 -12.84
N GLY A 231 1.86 -2.33 -11.57
CA GLY A 231 0.65 -2.60 -10.83
C GLY A 231 -0.20 -1.35 -10.53
N ILE A 232 0.41 -0.17 -10.32
CA ILE A 232 -0.32 1.10 -10.24
C ILE A 232 -1.01 1.40 -11.58
N MET A 233 -0.36 1.07 -12.69
CA MET A 233 -0.89 1.31 -14.03
C MET A 233 -1.67 0.10 -14.60
N SER A 234 -1.88 -0.95 -13.80
CA SER A 234 -2.43 -2.23 -14.29
C SER A 234 -3.79 -2.08 -14.95
N ASP A 235 -4.65 -1.24 -14.43
CA ASP A 235 -5.97 -0.97 -14.99
C ASP A 235 -5.86 -0.30 -16.38
N TYR A 236 -5.02 0.71 -16.50
CA TYR A 236 -4.78 1.40 -17.77
C TYR A 236 -4.07 0.51 -18.81
N LEU A 237 -3.06 -0.27 -18.39
CA LEU A 237 -2.26 -1.10 -19.30
C LEU A 237 -3.01 -2.36 -19.73
N PHE A 238 -3.67 -3.03 -18.83
CA PHE A 238 -4.23 -4.35 -19.01
C PHE A 238 -5.75 -4.39 -18.80
N GLY A 239 -6.30 -3.72 -17.78
CA GLY A 239 -7.70 -3.75 -17.43
C GLY A 239 -8.58 -3.32 -18.60
N ARG A 240 -8.36 -2.12 -19.13
CA ARG A 240 -9.10 -1.59 -20.29
C ARG A 240 -8.94 -2.41 -21.57
N ARG A 241 -7.90 -3.20 -21.70
CA ARG A 241 -7.69 -4.08 -22.86
C ARG A 241 -8.24 -5.48 -22.65
N GLY A 242 -8.26 -5.94 -21.41
CA GLY A 242 -8.74 -7.26 -21.02
C GLY A 242 -10.25 -7.33 -20.92
N GLU A 243 -10.91 -6.23 -20.59
CA GLU A 243 -12.36 -6.17 -20.50
C GLU A 243 -13.02 -5.94 -21.87
N PRO A 244 -14.21 -6.53 -22.10
CA PRO A 244 -15.01 -6.25 -23.28
C PRO A 244 -15.43 -4.78 -23.32
N VAL A 245 -15.46 -4.21 -24.52
CA VAL A 245 -15.78 -2.79 -24.73
C VAL A 245 -17.12 -2.38 -24.12
N TRP A 246 -18.13 -3.25 -24.12
CA TRP A 246 -19.45 -2.96 -23.55
C TRP A 246 -19.47 -2.84 -22.01
N ARG A 247 -18.35 -3.13 -21.33
CA ARG A 247 -18.20 -2.84 -19.90
C ARG A 247 -17.67 -1.43 -19.63
N HIS A 248 -17.08 -0.78 -20.64
CA HIS A 248 -16.58 0.60 -20.55
C HIS A 248 -17.66 1.61 -20.94
N ASP A 249 -17.35 2.90 -20.79
CA ASP A 249 -18.19 3.94 -21.38
C ASP A 249 -18.02 3.94 -22.91
N LEU A 250 -19.05 3.42 -23.59
CA LEU A 250 -19.02 3.28 -25.05
C LEU A 250 -18.91 4.65 -25.75
N ALA A 251 -19.40 5.72 -25.14
CA ALA A 251 -19.30 7.06 -25.73
C ALA A 251 -17.86 7.56 -25.70
N GLU A 252 -17.10 7.28 -24.64
CA GLU A 252 -15.67 7.57 -24.57
C GLU A 252 -14.90 6.72 -25.60
N GLU A 253 -15.27 5.45 -25.76
CA GLU A 253 -14.65 4.54 -26.71
C GLU A 253 -14.94 4.94 -28.18
N VAL A 254 -16.09 5.51 -28.50
CA VAL A 254 -16.39 6.05 -29.84
C VAL A 254 -15.38 7.13 -30.24
N SER A 255 -14.95 7.96 -29.32
CA SER A 255 -13.97 9.03 -29.56
C SER A 255 -12.52 8.54 -29.63
N SER A 256 -12.26 7.30 -29.20
CA SER A 256 -10.93 6.71 -29.16
C SER A 256 -10.36 6.48 -30.56
N SER A 257 -9.09 6.81 -30.77
CA SER A 257 -8.36 6.53 -32.01
C SER A 257 -8.03 5.03 -32.21
N ARG A 258 -8.34 4.20 -31.23
CA ARG A 258 -8.05 2.75 -31.24
C ARG A 258 -8.84 1.98 -32.27
N TRP A 259 -10.05 2.44 -32.60
CA TRP A 259 -11.02 1.69 -33.39
C TRP A 259 -11.06 2.14 -34.86
N SER A 260 -11.26 1.17 -35.75
CA SER A 260 -11.49 1.44 -37.17
C SER A 260 -12.85 2.15 -37.38
N GLU A 261 -13.04 2.74 -38.53
CA GLU A 261 -14.26 3.50 -38.81
C GLU A 261 -15.52 2.62 -38.77
N SER A 262 -15.44 1.38 -39.25
CA SER A 262 -16.50 0.38 -39.15
C SER A 262 -16.86 0.02 -37.70
N GLN A 263 -15.85 -0.13 -36.85
CA GLN A 263 -16.04 -0.41 -35.42
C GLN A 263 -16.70 0.77 -34.71
N ARG A 264 -16.26 1.99 -35.01
CA ARG A 264 -16.87 3.22 -34.45
C ARG A 264 -18.31 3.38 -34.85
N THR A 265 -18.66 3.03 -36.10
CA THR A 265 -20.03 3.07 -36.57
C THR A 265 -20.91 2.09 -35.77
N LEU A 266 -20.43 0.87 -35.56
CA LEU A 266 -21.12 -0.12 -34.74
C LEU A 266 -21.27 0.36 -33.27
N LEU A 267 -20.27 0.97 -32.70
CA LEU A 267 -20.35 1.54 -31.36
C LEU A 267 -21.41 2.64 -31.28
N LYS A 268 -21.44 3.56 -32.26
CA LYS A 268 -22.45 4.62 -32.32
C LYS A 268 -23.87 4.06 -32.46
N GLU A 269 -24.06 3.00 -33.26
CA GLU A 269 -25.34 2.32 -33.40
C GLU A 269 -25.83 1.75 -32.07
N ILE A 270 -24.92 1.10 -31.31
CA ILE A 270 -25.25 0.50 -30.03
C ILE A 270 -25.50 1.57 -28.96
N VAL A 271 -24.70 2.63 -28.91
CA VAL A 271 -24.94 3.75 -27.99
C VAL A 271 -26.34 4.34 -28.29
N ALA A 272 -26.65 4.67 -29.54
CA ALA A 272 -27.94 5.23 -29.90
C ALA A 272 -29.14 4.30 -29.59
N LYS A 273 -28.91 2.97 -29.57
CA LYS A 273 -29.97 1.98 -29.28
C LYS A 273 -30.26 1.85 -27.79
N TYR A 274 -29.24 1.98 -26.92
CA TYR A 274 -29.36 1.70 -25.48
C TYR A 274 -29.30 2.96 -24.60
N ASP A 275 -28.90 4.11 -25.14
CA ASP A 275 -28.93 5.41 -24.48
C ASP A 275 -30.39 5.90 -24.37
N ARG A 276 -31.03 5.64 -23.22
CA ARG A 276 -32.45 5.93 -22.99
C ARG A 276 -32.72 7.41 -22.75
N ASP A 277 -31.81 8.06 -22.03
CA ASP A 277 -31.93 9.48 -21.66
C ASP A 277 -31.37 10.44 -22.72
N LYS A 278 -30.75 9.87 -23.77
CA LYS A 278 -30.14 10.63 -24.90
C LYS A 278 -29.06 11.62 -24.45
N ASN A 279 -28.35 11.28 -23.38
CA ASN A 279 -27.23 12.09 -22.91
C ASN A 279 -25.91 11.82 -23.66
N GLY A 280 -25.92 10.88 -24.57
CA GLY A 280 -24.77 10.47 -25.40
C GLY A 280 -23.79 9.57 -24.64
N LYS A 281 -24.15 9.10 -23.43
CA LYS A 281 -23.35 8.19 -22.62
C LYS A 281 -24.18 6.97 -22.23
N LEU A 282 -23.53 5.83 -22.07
CA LEU A 282 -24.20 4.66 -21.51
C LEU A 282 -23.85 4.51 -20.04
N GLU A 283 -24.81 4.77 -19.18
CA GLU A 283 -24.67 4.54 -17.74
C GLU A 283 -24.55 3.06 -17.39
N PRO A 284 -23.99 2.70 -16.19
CA PRO A 284 -23.84 1.30 -15.79
C PRO A 284 -25.15 0.49 -15.83
N ALA A 285 -26.29 1.12 -15.55
CA ALA A 285 -27.61 0.49 -15.62
C ALA A 285 -28.03 0.18 -17.06
N GLU A 286 -27.73 1.07 -18.00
CA GLU A 286 -28.05 0.91 -19.43
C GLU A 286 -27.13 -0.12 -20.08
N ARG A 287 -25.86 -0.15 -19.73
CA ARG A 287 -24.89 -1.18 -20.20
C ARG A 287 -25.35 -2.60 -19.86
N GLN A 288 -25.98 -2.80 -18.71
CA GLN A 288 -26.52 -4.11 -18.32
C GLN A 288 -27.72 -4.55 -19.17
N THR A 289 -28.34 -3.65 -19.92
CA THR A 289 -29.47 -3.96 -20.79
C THR A 289 -29.06 -4.34 -22.22
N ILE A 290 -27.78 -4.30 -22.56
CA ILE A 290 -27.24 -4.70 -23.86
C ILE A 290 -27.59 -6.17 -24.11
N SER A 291 -28.20 -6.45 -25.26
CA SER A 291 -28.65 -7.81 -25.61
C SER A 291 -27.44 -8.72 -25.88
N PRO A 292 -27.55 -10.04 -25.60
CA PRO A 292 -26.47 -11.00 -25.90
C PRO A 292 -26.13 -11.06 -27.40
N GLU A 293 -27.08 -10.69 -28.29
CA GLU A 293 -26.84 -10.61 -29.73
C GLU A 293 -25.92 -9.45 -30.11
N ASP A 294 -26.10 -8.27 -29.50
CA ASP A 294 -25.27 -7.11 -29.73
C ASP A 294 -23.89 -7.29 -29.07
N GLU A 295 -23.81 -7.95 -27.92
CA GLU A 295 -22.54 -8.37 -27.35
C GLU A 295 -21.78 -9.32 -28.30
N ALA A 296 -22.46 -10.27 -28.92
CA ALA A 296 -21.86 -11.19 -29.88
C ALA A 296 -21.39 -10.44 -31.15
N ARG A 297 -22.14 -9.45 -31.64
CA ARG A 297 -21.70 -8.57 -32.75
C ARG A 297 -20.46 -7.78 -32.42
N LEU A 298 -20.37 -7.19 -31.22
CA LEU A 298 -19.19 -6.48 -30.73
C LEU A 298 -17.99 -7.42 -30.60
N ARG A 299 -18.20 -8.63 -30.09
CA ARG A 299 -17.16 -9.66 -29.97
C ARG A 299 -16.61 -10.08 -31.33
N GLN A 300 -17.49 -10.33 -32.31
CA GLN A 300 -17.12 -10.68 -33.71
C GLN A 300 -16.36 -9.54 -34.39
N ALA A 301 -16.68 -8.29 -34.06
CA ALA A 301 -15.94 -7.11 -34.51
C ALA A 301 -14.57 -6.92 -33.82
N GLY A 302 -14.14 -7.87 -33.00
CA GLY A 302 -12.85 -7.81 -32.31
C GLY A 302 -12.79 -6.94 -31.06
N MET A 303 -13.96 -6.57 -30.51
CA MET A 303 -14.10 -5.70 -29.35
C MET A 303 -14.40 -6.48 -28.05
N GLY A 304 -14.20 -7.79 -28.05
CA GLY A 304 -14.51 -8.70 -26.93
C GLY A 304 -13.48 -8.75 -25.80
N GLY A 305 -12.46 -7.87 -25.81
CA GLY A 305 -11.35 -7.93 -24.87
C GLY A 305 -10.25 -8.91 -25.29
N ALA A 306 -9.01 -8.60 -24.93
CA ALA A 306 -7.85 -9.43 -25.24
C ALA A 306 -7.58 -10.39 -24.08
N TRP A 307 -7.65 -11.69 -24.32
CA TRP A 307 -7.44 -12.74 -23.30
C TRP A 307 -6.09 -12.62 -22.60
N TRP A 308 -5.02 -12.28 -23.33
CA TRP A 308 -3.68 -12.09 -22.77
C TRP A 308 -3.64 -10.93 -21.78
N ALA A 309 -4.39 -9.84 -22.06
CA ALA A 309 -4.47 -8.69 -21.17
C ALA A 309 -5.23 -9.03 -19.89
N SER A 310 -6.31 -9.84 -19.98
CA SER A 310 -7.03 -10.35 -18.80
C SER A 310 -6.12 -11.23 -17.93
N VAL A 311 -5.30 -12.09 -18.54
CA VAL A 311 -4.34 -12.91 -17.79
C VAL A 311 -3.29 -12.03 -17.10
N LEU A 312 -2.69 -11.06 -17.81
CA LEU A 312 -1.71 -10.15 -17.23
C LEU A 312 -2.33 -9.29 -16.12
N TYR A 313 -3.57 -8.83 -16.30
CA TYR A 313 -4.30 -8.08 -15.27
C TYR A 313 -4.54 -8.91 -14.00
N THR A 314 -4.84 -10.20 -14.17
CA THR A 314 -5.03 -11.12 -13.03
C THR A 314 -3.73 -11.42 -12.31
N VAL A 315 -2.62 -11.56 -13.06
CA VAL A 315 -1.29 -11.88 -12.50
C VAL A 315 -0.61 -10.65 -11.90
N THR A 316 -0.91 -9.45 -12.37
CA THR A 316 -0.32 -8.22 -11.84
C THR A 316 -1.11 -7.75 -10.62
N PRO A 317 -0.46 -7.49 -9.46
CA PRO A 317 -1.19 -6.98 -8.31
C PRO A 317 -1.74 -5.59 -8.60
N ASN A 318 -3.03 -5.41 -8.40
CA ASN A 318 -3.67 -4.10 -8.56
C ASN A 318 -3.54 -3.31 -7.25
N TRP A 319 -2.62 -2.35 -7.23
CA TRP A 319 -2.36 -1.53 -6.04
C TRP A 319 -3.44 -0.48 -5.79
N GLN A 320 -4.25 -0.13 -6.80
CA GLN A 320 -5.36 0.83 -6.66
C GLN A 320 -6.42 0.34 -5.68
N LEU A 321 -6.57 -0.99 -5.52
CA LEU A 321 -7.47 -1.58 -4.52
C LEU A 321 -7.07 -1.23 -3.08
N PHE A 322 -5.83 -0.87 -2.84
CA PHE A 322 -5.30 -0.56 -1.52
C PHE A 322 -5.09 0.94 -1.29
N TRP A 323 -5.29 1.75 -2.33
CA TRP A 323 -5.13 3.20 -2.26
C TRP A 323 -6.50 3.87 -2.16
N LEU A 324 -6.85 4.31 -0.95
CA LEU A 324 -8.14 4.94 -0.67
C LEU A 324 -8.03 6.45 -0.43
N ALA A 325 -6.87 7.05 -0.62
CA ALA A 325 -6.68 8.47 -0.40
C ALA A 325 -7.70 9.32 -1.19
N ASP A 326 -7.96 8.97 -2.46
CA ASP A 326 -8.92 9.68 -3.32
C ASP A 326 -10.36 9.57 -2.79
N ALA A 327 -10.76 8.41 -2.27
CA ALA A 327 -12.09 8.21 -1.69
C ALA A 327 -12.30 9.01 -0.39
N LEU A 328 -11.23 9.22 0.38
CA LEU A 328 -11.25 10.07 1.58
C LEU A 328 -11.45 11.54 1.22
N THR A 329 -10.84 12.01 0.11
CA THR A 329 -10.92 13.40 -0.35
C THR A 329 -12.30 13.78 -0.88
N GLU A 330 -13.02 12.86 -1.54
CA GLU A 330 -14.34 13.11 -2.11
C GLU A 330 -15.48 13.25 -1.07
N GLY A 331 -15.19 13.09 0.23
CA GLY A 331 -16.19 13.22 1.29
C GLY A 331 -17.31 12.17 1.26
N ARG A 332 -17.22 11.17 0.41
CA ARG A 332 -18.14 10.03 0.31
C ARG A 332 -17.90 9.07 1.46
N SER A 333 -18.50 9.37 2.55
CA SER A 333 -18.08 9.17 3.92
C SER A 333 -18.47 7.86 4.59
N THR A 334 -18.95 6.85 3.93
CA THR A 334 -19.18 5.59 4.62
C THR A 334 -18.16 4.56 4.21
N PHE A 335 -17.05 4.56 4.97
CA PHE A 335 -16.07 3.50 4.83
C PHE A 335 -16.71 2.16 5.24
N HIS A 336 -16.91 1.27 4.28
CA HIS A 336 -17.49 -0.03 4.54
C HIS A 336 -16.39 -1.03 4.92
N TRP A 337 -16.36 -1.49 6.16
CA TRP A 337 -15.47 -2.55 6.62
C TRP A 337 -15.55 -3.83 5.75
N GLY A 338 -16.67 -4.03 5.05
CA GLY A 338 -16.80 -5.08 4.05
C GLY A 338 -15.81 -4.97 2.89
N TYR A 339 -15.37 -3.75 2.55
CA TYR A 339 -14.32 -3.55 1.56
C TYR A 339 -12.95 -4.03 2.07
N VAL A 340 -12.60 -3.69 3.32
CA VAL A 340 -11.36 -4.19 3.95
C VAL A 340 -11.35 -5.72 3.99
N GLY A 341 -12.51 -6.35 4.29
CA GLY A 341 -12.65 -7.80 4.26
C GLY A 341 -12.38 -8.39 2.88
N LYS A 342 -12.91 -7.78 1.81
CA LYS A 342 -12.64 -8.22 0.43
C LYS A 342 -11.17 -8.03 0.05
N ALA A 343 -10.57 -6.90 0.41
CA ALA A 343 -9.16 -6.62 0.20
C ALA A 343 -8.26 -7.61 0.96
N PHE A 344 -8.66 -8.02 2.16
CA PHE A 344 -7.96 -9.07 2.92
C PHE A 344 -7.96 -10.40 2.19
N VAL A 345 -9.10 -10.84 1.64
CA VAL A 345 -9.19 -12.09 0.86
C VAL A 345 -8.29 -12.02 -0.37
N TYR A 346 -8.32 -10.90 -1.09
CA TYR A 346 -7.45 -10.67 -2.24
C TYR A 346 -5.98 -10.75 -1.84
N MET A 347 -5.57 -10.05 -0.78
CA MET A 347 -4.22 -10.08 -0.23
C MET A 347 -3.81 -11.51 0.14
N ALA A 348 -4.64 -12.25 0.87
CA ALA A 348 -4.33 -13.61 1.32
C ALA A 348 -4.12 -14.57 0.14
N ALA A 349 -4.97 -14.48 -0.89
CA ALA A 349 -4.82 -15.26 -2.12
C ALA A 349 -3.50 -14.95 -2.85
N TYR A 350 -3.17 -13.66 -2.96
CA TYR A 350 -1.95 -13.21 -3.64
C TYR A 350 -0.69 -13.62 -2.88
N VAL A 351 -0.67 -13.42 -1.57
CA VAL A 351 0.43 -13.86 -0.70
C VAL A 351 0.60 -15.38 -0.78
N GLY A 352 -0.50 -16.14 -0.74
CA GLY A 352 -0.46 -17.60 -0.90
C GLY A 352 0.16 -18.03 -2.22
N ALA A 353 -0.24 -17.41 -3.33
CA ALA A 353 0.32 -17.67 -4.66
C ALA A 353 1.81 -17.32 -4.74
N ALA A 354 2.21 -16.14 -4.23
CA ALA A 354 3.58 -15.67 -4.23
C ALA A 354 4.50 -16.58 -3.38
N LEU A 355 4.03 -17.02 -2.21
CA LEU A 355 4.77 -17.94 -1.35
C LEU A 355 4.87 -19.34 -1.96
N ALA A 356 3.83 -19.85 -2.63
CA ALA A 356 3.88 -21.09 -3.36
C ALA A 356 4.93 -21.04 -4.49
N ALA A 357 4.94 -19.94 -5.26
CA ALA A 357 5.95 -19.68 -6.27
C ALA A 357 7.37 -19.62 -5.66
N ALA A 358 7.54 -18.92 -4.53
CA ALA A 358 8.82 -18.84 -3.83
C ALA A 358 9.34 -20.23 -3.41
N ILE A 359 8.47 -21.08 -2.88
CA ILE A 359 8.81 -22.44 -2.46
C ILE A 359 9.23 -23.29 -3.67
N MET A 360 8.50 -23.22 -4.79
CA MET A 360 8.82 -23.92 -6.03
C MET A 360 10.19 -23.48 -6.58
N LEU A 361 10.42 -22.17 -6.71
CA LEU A 361 11.69 -21.61 -7.19
C LEU A 361 12.88 -22.01 -6.31
N PHE A 362 12.65 -22.16 -5.01
CA PHE A 362 13.69 -22.57 -4.08
C PHE A 362 13.97 -24.09 -4.14
N GLN A 363 12.94 -24.91 -4.42
CA GLN A 363 13.11 -26.36 -4.58
C GLN A 363 14.01 -26.71 -5.75
N GLU A 364 13.92 -25.96 -6.85
CA GLU A 364 14.73 -26.14 -8.05
C GLU A 364 16.18 -25.64 -7.91
N ARG A 365 16.48 -24.91 -6.84
CA ARG A 365 17.83 -24.41 -6.59
C ARG A 365 18.64 -25.48 -5.90
N GLU A 366 19.65 -26.04 -6.61
CA GLU A 366 20.69 -26.82 -5.97
C GLU A 366 21.50 -25.89 -5.08
N LEU A 367 21.46 -26.16 -3.78
CA LEU A 367 22.25 -25.43 -2.77
C LEU A 367 23.65 -26.05 -2.80
N SER A 368 24.47 -25.68 -3.78
CA SER A 368 25.88 -26.00 -3.86
C SER A 368 26.74 -24.99 -3.12
#